data_4e44c922c45bdc90587b3e55b44d452c
#
_entry.id   4e44c922c45bdc90587b3e55b44d452c
#
_cell.length_a   1.000
_cell.length_b   1.000
_cell.length_c   1.000
_cell.angle_alpha   90.00
_cell.angle_beta   90.00
_cell.angle_gamma   90.00
#
_symmetry.space_group_name_H-M   'P 1'
#
loop_
_entity.id
_entity.type
_entity.pdbx_description
1 polymer ?
#
loop_
_entity_poly.entity_id
_entity_poly.type
_entity_poly.pdbx_seq_one_letter_code
_entity_poly.pdbx_strand_id
1 'polypeptide(L)'
;MKSTWPDRLKLLSEVDVLEPLSAEQLDRASQRTLDHSFRKGESVYLPGDASEAVYLLLVGRIRLYGMVRQRELTFDIIRAGSMFGEASLTERTQNEYAQALEASRVGLLELNTFWQLVRENSEFNTRVIKVLSERSRANRGRMTDIALKEVSARLAALILDLVQDEGVVTREGQYLVPTRYTHEQLGSMIGVKRVAVTRAFGALQDTGCVQLRRRQIYVVDLAPS
;
A
#
# COMPACT_ATOMS: atom_id res chain seq x y z
N MET A 1 -27.70 1.42 -11.81
CA MET A 1 -26.71 2.50 -11.95
C MET A 1 -25.58 1.96 -12.81
N LYS A 2 -25.29 2.54 -13.98
CA LYS A 2 -24.12 2.14 -14.79
C LYS A 2 -22.86 2.48 -13.99
N SER A 3 -22.00 1.50 -13.78
CA SER A 3 -20.71 1.68 -13.12
C SER A 3 -19.90 2.77 -13.83
N THR A 4 -19.50 3.80 -13.10
CA THR A 4 -18.61 4.89 -13.58
C THR A 4 -17.15 4.46 -13.67
N TRP A 5 -16.86 3.19 -13.38
CA TRP A 5 -15.53 2.63 -13.39
C TRP A 5 -15.15 2.08 -14.77
N PRO A 6 -13.85 2.14 -15.17
CA PRO A 6 -13.34 1.48 -16.36
C PRO A 6 -13.70 -0.01 -16.42
N ASP A 7 -13.64 -0.59 -17.62
CA ASP A 7 -13.86 -2.02 -17.83
C ASP A 7 -12.98 -2.85 -16.88
N ARG A 8 -13.60 -3.84 -16.21
CA ARG A 8 -12.94 -4.72 -15.24
C ARG A 8 -11.76 -5.46 -15.86
N LEU A 9 -11.87 -5.96 -17.08
CA LEU A 9 -10.78 -6.64 -17.76
C LEU A 9 -9.55 -5.74 -17.91
N LYS A 10 -9.77 -4.47 -18.27
CA LYS A 10 -8.69 -3.49 -18.37
C LYS A 10 -8.01 -3.27 -17.02
N LEU A 11 -8.80 -3.08 -15.95
CA LEU A 11 -8.22 -2.89 -14.60
C LEU A 11 -7.46 -4.13 -14.11
N LEU A 12 -7.96 -5.34 -14.41
CA LEU A 12 -7.26 -6.58 -14.07
C LEU A 12 -5.96 -6.75 -14.87
N SER A 13 -5.92 -6.34 -16.14
CA SER A 13 -4.68 -6.39 -16.94
C SER A 13 -3.59 -5.43 -16.45
N GLU A 14 -3.96 -4.43 -15.64
CA GLU A 14 -3.02 -3.49 -15.00
C GLU A 14 -2.48 -4.02 -13.66
N VAL A 15 -3.00 -5.17 -13.18
CA VAL A 15 -2.51 -5.79 -11.94
C VAL A 15 -1.22 -6.55 -12.21
N ASP A 16 -0.17 -6.16 -11.51
CA ASP A 16 1.20 -6.63 -11.67
C ASP A 16 1.33 -8.16 -11.79
N VAL A 17 0.73 -8.91 -10.86
CA VAL A 17 0.81 -10.40 -10.87
C VAL A 17 0.05 -11.03 -12.04
N LEU A 18 -0.91 -10.34 -12.64
CA LEU A 18 -1.72 -10.83 -13.76
C LEU A 18 -1.11 -10.51 -15.13
N GLU A 19 -0.07 -9.68 -15.20
CA GLU A 19 0.60 -9.28 -16.45
C GLU A 19 1.01 -10.49 -17.36
N PRO A 20 1.53 -11.60 -16.80
CA PRO A 20 1.94 -12.74 -17.62
C PRO A 20 0.81 -13.60 -18.17
N LEU A 21 -0.44 -13.31 -17.82
CA LEU A 21 -1.58 -14.13 -18.23
C LEU A 21 -1.94 -13.91 -19.69
N SER A 22 -2.26 -15.00 -20.40
CA SER A 22 -2.89 -14.92 -21.72
C SER A 22 -4.27 -14.29 -21.61
N ALA A 23 -4.82 -13.78 -22.73
CA ALA A 23 -6.15 -13.21 -22.78
C ALA A 23 -7.23 -14.18 -22.26
N GLU A 24 -7.09 -15.47 -22.58
CA GLU A 24 -8.02 -16.52 -22.11
C GLU A 24 -7.90 -16.75 -20.59
N GLN A 25 -6.67 -16.78 -20.05
CA GLN A 25 -6.44 -16.93 -18.62
C GLN A 25 -6.95 -15.70 -17.85
N LEU A 26 -6.73 -14.49 -18.37
CA LEU A 26 -7.20 -13.25 -17.78
C LEU A 26 -8.74 -13.17 -17.79
N ASP A 27 -9.40 -13.62 -18.86
CA ASP A 27 -10.86 -13.70 -18.94
C ASP A 27 -11.41 -14.68 -17.90
N ARG A 28 -10.85 -15.88 -17.78
CA ARG A 28 -11.21 -16.84 -16.72
C ARG A 28 -11.04 -16.26 -15.32
N ALA A 29 -9.89 -15.61 -15.04
CA ALA A 29 -9.66 -14.93 -13.76
C ALA A 29 -10.71 -13.84 -13.51
N SER A 30 -11.05 -13.04 -14.54
CA SER A 30 -12.07 -12.01 -14.46
C SER A 30 -13.45 -12.56 -14.09
N GLN A 31 -13.86 -13.69 -14.66
CA GLN A 31 -15.14 -14.33 -14.34
C GLN A 31 -15.22 -14.85 -12.91
N ARG A 32 -14.08 -15.16 -12.30
CA ARG A 32 -13.92 -15.67 -10.93
C ARG A 32 -13.44 -14.62 -9.91
N THR A 33 -13.49 -13.36 -10.30
CA THR A 33 -13.16 -12.22 -9.44
C THR A 33 -14.45 -11.49 -9.09
N LEU A 34 -14.72 -11.36 -7.79
CA LEU A 34 -15.83 -10.54 -7.28
C LEU A 34 -15.33 -9.12 -7.01
N ASP A 35 -16.04 -8.12 -7.52
CA ASP A 35 -15.69 -6.72 -7.33
C ASP A 35 -16.43 -6.11 -6.15
N HIS A 36 -15.67 -5.49 -5.25
CA HIS A 36 -16.18 -4.73 -4.12
C HIS A 36 -15.66 -3.29 -4.15
N SER A 37 -16.54 -2.36 -3.81
CA SER A 37 -16.19 -0.93 -3.67
C SER A 37 -16.19 -0.54 -2.21
N PHE A 38 -15.16 0.19 -1.80
CA PHE A 38 -14.98 0.65 -0.42
C PHE A 38 -14.86 2.17 -0.41
N ARG A 39 -15.52 2.81 0.55
CA ARG A 39 -15.34 4.24 0.83
C ARG A 39 -14.10 4.45 1.68
N LYS A 40 -13.60 5.67 1.70
CA LYS A 40 -12.52 6.05 2.61
C LYS A 40 -12.86 5.69 4.05
N GLY A 41 -11.95 4.97 4.72
CA GLY A 41 -12.07 4.51 6.09
C GLY A 41 -12.78 3.18 6.26
N GLU A 42 -13.41 2.61 5.21
CA GLU A 42 -14.03 1.29 5.30
C GLU A 42 -12.97 0.19 5.33
N SER A 43 -13.23 -0.85 6.13
CA SER A 43 -12.37 -2.03 6.22
C SER A 43 -12.68 -3.00 5.08
N VAL A 44 -11.63 -3.49 4.43
CA VAL A 44 -11.73 -4.57 3.43
C VAL A 44 -11.84 -5.91 4.14
N TYR A 45 -11.02 -6.11 5.15
CA TYR A 45 -11.07 -7.24 6.09
C TYR A 45 -10.47 -6.86 7.45
N LEU A 46 -10.77 -7.68 8.45
CA LEU A 46 -10.29 -7.57 9.83
C LEU A 46 -9.52 -8.83 10.23
N PRO A 47 -8.65 -8.78 11.25
CA PRO A 47 -8.07 -9.98 11.84
C PRO A 47 -9.14 -10.95 12.31
N GLY A 48 -9.02 -12.21 11.89
CA GLY A 48 -10.00 -13.27 12.18
C GLY A 48 -11.04 -13.49 11.08
N ASP A 49 -11.18 -12.59 10.10
CA ASP A 49 -12.03 -12.82 8.95
C ASP A 49 -11.52 -14.00 8.11
N ALA A 50 -12.44 -14.74 7.48
CA ALA A 50 -12.08 -15.87 6.64
C ALA A 50 -11.19 -15.46 5.45
N SER A 51 -10.15 -16.25 5.19
CA SER A 51 -9.20 -16.06 4.09
C SER A 51 -9.59 -16.92 2.89
N GLU A 52 -10.55 -16.47 2.09
CA GLU A 52 -11.11 -17.24 0.96
C GLU A 52 -10.70 -16.73 -0.42
N ALA A 53 -10.03 -15.60 -0.48
CA ALA A 53 -9.63 -14.96 -1.73
C ALA A 53 -8.27 -14.27 -1.62
N VAL A 54 -7.61 -14.08 -2.76
CA VAL A 54 -6.54 -13.11 -2.93
C VAL A 54 -7.16 -11.79 -3.40
N TYR A 55 -6.71 -10.69 -2.85
CA TYR A 55 -7.25 -9.37 -3.11
C TYR A 55 -6.40 -8.64 -4.16
N LEU A 56 -7.05 -8.07 -5.16
CA LEU A 56 -6.45 -7.31 -6.26
C LEU A 56 -6.93 -5.86 -6.15
N LEU A 57 -6.06 -4.92 -5.84
CA LEU A 57 -6.44 -3.52 -5.78
C LEU A 57 -6.51 -2.94 -7.19
N LEU A 58 -7.72 -2.67 -7.65
CA LEU A 58 -7.98 -2.17 -8.99
C LEU A 58 -7.92 -0.63 -9.06
N VAL A 59 -8.42 0.05 -8.02
CA VAL A 59 -8.42 1.52 -7.92
C VAL A 59 -8.28 1.92 -6.45
N GLY A 60 -7.58 3.02 -6.18
CA GLY A 60 -7.44 3.59 -4.86
C GLY A 60 -6.20 3.12 -4.12
N ARG A 61 -6.25 3.20 -2.78
CA ARG A 61 -5.15 2.80 -1.87
C ARG A 61 -5.72 2.10 -0.64
N ILE A 62 -5.10 0.97 -0.27
CA ILE A 62 -5.42 0.20 0.93
C ILE A 62 -4.24 0.25 1.89
N ARG A 63 -4.51 0.51 3.15
CA ARG A 63 -3.55 0.44 4.25
C ARG A 63 -3.65 -0.92 4.91
N LEU A 64 -2.53 -1.64 5.01
CA LEU A 64 -2.38 -2.84 5.82
C LEU A 64 -1.73 -2.45 7.15
N TYR A 65 -2.31 -2.85 8.27
CA TYR A 65 -1.79 -2.48 9.58
C TYR A 65 -2.12 -3.50 10.66
N GLY A 66 -1.27 -3.52 11.69
CA GLY A 66 -1.54 -4.21 12.93
C GLY A 66 -1.89 -3.25 14.06
N MET A 67 -2.59 -3.74 15.08
CA MET A 67 -2.97 -2.96 16.25
C MET A 67 -2.71 -3.74 17.54
N VAL A 68 -2.00 -3.12 18.49
CA VAL A 68 -1.76 -3.66 19.83
C VAL A 68 -2.01 -2.56 20.86
N ARG A 69 -2.93 -2.79 21.81
CA ARG A 69 -3.27 -1.82 22.87
C ARG A 69 -3.55 -0.41 22.34
N GLN A 70 -4.37 -0.31 21.29
CA GLN A 70 -4.75 0.95 20.62
C GLN A 70 -3.57 1.68 19.90
N ARG A 71 -2.48 1.01 19.68
CA ARG A 71 -1.38 1.50 18.85
C ARG A 71 -1.40 0.78 17.51
N GLU A 72 -1.43 1.55 16.47
CA GLU A 72 -1.40 1.04 15.10
C GLU A 72 0.02 1.12 14.54
N LEU A 73 0.40 0.09 13.81
CA LEU A 73 1.59 0.09 12.98
C LEU A 73 1.19 -0.25 11.55
N THR A 74 1.44 0.66 10.63
CA THR A 74 1.22 0.42 9.21
C THR A 74 2.33 -0.49 8.68
N PHE A 75 1.92 -1.63 8.14
CA PHE A 75 2.83 -2.59 7.51
C PHE A 75 3.10 -2.22 6.06
N ASP A 76 2.04 -1.80 5.33
CA ASP A 76 2.15 -1.41 3.93
C ASP A 76 1.01 -0.48 3.48
N ILE A 77 1.23 0.24 2.38
CA ILE A 77 0.19 0.97 1.65
C ILE A 77 0.14 0.39 0.24
N ILE A 78 -0.87 -0.42 0.02
CA ILE A 78 -1.13 -1.07 -1.27
C ILE A 78 -1.70 -0.04 -2.24
N ARG A 79 -1.22 -0.05 -3.47
CA ARG A 79 -1.64 0.81 -4.57
C ARG A 79 -2.38 0.04 -5.65
N ALA A 80 -3.15 0.77 -6.45
CA ALA A 80 -3.79 0.18 -7.63
C ALA A 80 -2.75 -0.58 -8.49
N GLY A 81 -3.18 -1.72 -9.01
CA GLY A 81 -2.32 -2.64 -9.74
C GLY A 81 -1.58 -3.66 -8.87
N SER A 82 -1.81 -3.70 -7.56
CA SER A 82 -1.12 -4.62 -6.66
C SER A 82 -2.04 -5.69 -6.07
N MET A 83 -1.48 -6.86 -5.81
CA MET A 83 -2.08 -7.94 -5.03
C MET A 83 -1.85 -7.71 -3.53
N PHE A 84 -2.79 -8.11 -2.67
CA PHE A 84 -2.63 -8.14 -1.20
C PHE A 84 -3.48 -9.23 -0.55
N GLY A 85 -3.42 -9.37 0.78
CA GLY A 85 -4.10 -10.43 1.52
C GLY A 85 -3.48 -11.80 1.27
N GLU A 86 -2.15 -11.85 1.11
CA GLU A 86 -1.38 -13.08 0.85
C GLU A 86 -1.46 -14.10 1.99
N ALA A 87 -1.89 -13.71 3.18
CA ALA A 87 -2.19 -14.65 4.27
C ALA A 87 -3.17 -15.74 3.82
N SER A 88 -4.10 -15.41 2.92
CA SER A 88 -5.05 -16.37 2.34
C SER A 88 -4.38 -17.55 1.62
N LEU A 89 -3.13 -17.45 1.21
CA LEU A 89 -2.41 -18.52 0.53
C LEU A 89 -1.98 -19.63 1.49
N THR A 90 -1.85 -19.35 2.78
CA THR A 90 -1.33 -20.29 3.79
C THR A 90 -2.20 -20.37 5.05
N GLU A 91 -3.00 -19.37 5.34
CA GLU A 91 -3.78 -19.23 6.56
C GLU A 91 -5.29 -19.29 6.27
N ARG A 92 -6.07 -19.76 7.23
CA ARG A 92 -7.53 -19.80 7.11
C ARG A 92 -8.21 -18.47 7.49
N THR A 93 -7.49 -17.60 8.16
CA THR A 93 -8.00 -16.30 8.61
C THR A 93 -6.98 -15.21 8.33
N GLN A 94 -7.47 -13.98 8.13
CA GLN A 94 -6.64 -12.79 8.04
C GLN A 94 -6.01 -12.48 9.40
N ASN A 95 -4.77 -11.98 9.41
CA ASN A 95 -4.01 -11.69 10.63
C ASN A 95 -3.69 -10.20 10.81
N GLU A 96 -4.18 -9.36 9.90
CA GLU A 96 -3.98 -7.91 9.89
C GLU A 96 -5.28 -7.18 9.48
N TYR A 97 -5.29 -5.88 9.64
CA TYR A 97 -6.36 -5.01 9.18
C TYR A 97 -6.04 -4.51 7.77
N ALA A 98 -7.04 -4.48 6.88
CA ALA A 98 -6.96 -3.79 5.60
C ALA A 98 -8.04 -2.72 5.52
N GLN A 99 -7.65 -1.45 5.32
CA GLN A 99 -8.54 -0.29 5.33
C GLN A 99 -8.32 0.59 4.10
N ALA A 100 -9.42 1.02 3.48
CA ALA A 100 -9.38 1.94 2.36
C ALA A 100 -8.97 3.36 2.81
N LEU A 101 -7.89 3.90 2.23
CA LEU A 101 -7.44 5.28 2.48
C LEU A 101 -8.23 6.31 1.66
N GLU A 102 -8.87 5.89 0.61
CA GLU A 102 -9.72 6.67 -0.30
C GLU A 102 -10.77 5.76 -0.93
N ALA A 103 -11.65 6.30 -1.79
CA ALA A 103 -12.59 5.47 -2.53
C ALA A 103 -11.81 4.43 -3.35
N SER A 104 -12.02 3.16 -3.07
CA SER A 104 -11.22 2.06 -3.61
C SER A 104 -12.11 0.98 -4.21
N ARG A 105 -11.60 0.28 -5.24
CA ARG A 105 -12.21 -0.90 -5.83
C ARG A 105 -11.26 -2.07 -5.73
N VAL A 106 -11.74 -3.17 -5.18
CA VAL A 106 -10.95 -4.38 -4.92
C VAL A 106 -11.62 -5.56 -5.60
N GLY A 107 -10.85 -6.31 -6.37
CA GLY A 107 -11.25 -7.60 -6.92
C GLY A 107 -10.85 -8.71 -5.94
N LEU A 108 -11.77 -9.59 -5.60
CA LEU A 108 -11.55 -10.78 -4.79
C LEU A 108 -11.44 -11.98 -5.73
N LEU A 109 -10.22 -12.43 -6.00
CA LEU A 109 -9.94 -13.60 -6.82
C LEU A 109 -10.01 -14.86 -5.96
N GLU A 110 -10.90 -15.79 -6.32
CA GLU A 110 -11.06 -17.06 -5.62
C GLU A 110 -9.72 -17.84 -5.52
N LEU A 111 -9.40 -18.37 -4.35
CA LEU A 111 -8.16 -19.15 -4.11
C LEU A 111 -7.98 -20.32 -5.08
N ASN A 112 -9.06 -21.03 -5.40
CA ASN A 112 -8.99 -22.15 -6.34
C ASN A 112 -8.50 -21.69 -7.73
N THR A 113 -9.01 -20.57 -8.21
CA THR A 113 -8.58 -19.96 -9.48
C THR A 113 -7.14 -19.50 -9.41
N PHE A 114 -6.75 -18.83 -8.32
CA PHE A 114 -5.35 -18.43 -8.11
C PHE A 114 -4.39 -19.62 -8.17
N TRP A 115 -4.69 -20.71 -7.44
CA TRP A 115 -3.86 -21.93 -7.44
C TRP A 115 -3.87 -22.67 -8.77
N GLN A 116 -4.96 -22.56 -9.55
CA GLN A 116 -4.99 -23.08 -10.91
C GLN A 116 -4.02 -22.31 -11.80
N LEU A 117 -4.01 -20.96 -11.75
CA LEU A 117 -3.07 -20.11 -12.49
C LEU A 117 -1.61 -20.42 -12.11
N VAL A 118 -1.33 -20.61 -10.81
CA VAL A 118 0.01 -21.01 -10.35
C VAL A 118 0.47 -22.33 -10.99
N ARG A 119 -0.42 -23.30 -11.17
CA ARG A 119 -0.08 -24.60 -11.79
C ARG A 119 0.05 -24.52 -13.31
N GLU A 120 -0.74 -23.69 -13.96
CA GLU A 120 -0.83 -23.60 -15.43
C GLU A 120 0.16 -22.64 -16.07
N ASN A 121 0.64 -21.63 -15.34
CA ASN A 121 1.46 -20.55 -15.89
C ASN A 121 2.70 -20.31 -15.03
N SER A 122 3.86 -20.74 -15.54
CA SER A 122 5.16 -20.60 -14.85
C SER A 122 5.61 -19.14 -14.70
N GLU A 123 5.26 -18.28 -15.66
CA GLU A 123 5.59 -16.85 -15.59
C GLU A 123 4.75 -16.14 -14.52
N PHE A 124 3.46 -16.46 -14.42
CA PHE A 124 2.60 -16.00 -13.32
C PHE A 124 3.18 -16.42 -11.96
N ASN A 125 3.57 -17.70 -11.82
CA ASN A 125 4.18 -18.21 -10.59
C ASN A 125 5.47 -17.43 -10.24
N THR A 126 6.35 -17.24 -11.22
CA THR A 126 7.58 -16.45 -11.04
C THR A 126 7.27 -15.02 -10.62
N ARG A 127 6.24 -14.39 -11.20
CA ARG A 127 5.82 -13.03 -10.87
C ARG A 127 5.29 -12.94 -9.44
N VAL A 128 4.47 -13.88 -9.00
CA VAL A 128 3.97 -13.97 -7.61
C VAL A 128 5.16 -14.08 -6.64
N ILE A 129 6.10 -14.99 -6.88
CA ILE A 129 7.29 -15.17 -6.05
C ILE A 129 8.10 -13.86 -5.98
N LYS A 130 8.27 -13.17 -7.10
CA LYS A 130 8.98 -11.88 -7.16
C LYS A 130 8.30 -10.84 -6.28
N VAL A 131 6.99 -10.63 -6.43
CA VAL A 131 6.22 -9.67 -5.64
C VAL A 131 6.32 -9.96 -4.15
N LEU A 132 6.14 -11.21 -3.74
CA LEU A 132 6.26 -11.62 -2.33
C LEU A 132 7.67 -11.42 -1.78
N SER A 133 8.70 -11.71 -2.58
CA SER A 133 10.11 -11.53 -2.21
C SER A 133 10.47 -10.05 -2.03
N GLU A 134 9.99 -9.18 -2.92
CA GLU A 134 10.18 -7.73 -2.85
C GLU A 134 9.50 -7.15 -1.60
N ARG A 135 8.26 -7.57 -1.33
CA ARG A 135 7.53 -7.17 -0.11
C ARG A 135 8.24 -7.64 1.16
N SER A 136 8.70 -8.89 1.19
CA SER A 136 9.47 -9.42 2.32
C SER A 136 10.77 -8.61 2.56
N ARG A 137 11.46 -8.21 1.49
CA ARG A 137 12.67 -7.38 1.59
C ARG A 137 12.35 -5.98 2.11
N ALA A 138 11.30 -5.34 1.60
CA ALA A 138 10.84 -4.03 2.08
C ALA A 138 10.47 -4.06 3.56
N ASN A 139 9.75 -5.09 4.00
CA ASN A 139 9.37 -5.26 5.39
C ASN A 139 10.60 -5.43 6.31
N ARG A 140 11.63 -6.19 5.90
CA ARG A 140 12.89 -6.29 6.65
C ARG A 140 13.60 -4.95 6.76
N GLY A 141 13.62 -4.16 5.69
CA GLY A 141 14.15 -2.79 5.71
C GLY A 141 13.42 -1.91 6.74
N ARG A 142 12.11 -1.92 6.73
CA ARG A 142 11.29 -1.17 7.71
C ARG A 142 11.53 -1.63 9.15
N MET A 143 11.66 -2.94 9.39
CA MET A 143 12.01 -3.46 10.73
C MET A 143 13.38 -2.95 11.19
N THR A 144 14.39 -2.95 10.31
CA THR A 144 15.72 -2.39 10.60
C THR A 144 15.62 -0.89 10.91
N ASP A 145 14.85 -0.15 10.14
CA ASP A 145 14.65 1.29 10.35
C ASP A 145 13.98 1.59 11.69
N ILE A 146 12.96 0.82 12.07
CA ILE A 146 12.28 0.97 13.36
C ILE A 146 13.21 0.64 14.52
N ALA A 147 14.08 -0.35 14.37
CA ALA A 147 14.97 -0.81 15.42
C ALA A 147 16.21 0.09 15.60
N LEU A 148 16.76 0.64 14.52
CA LEU A 148 18.10 1.24 14.53
C LEU A 148 18.14 2.74 14.19
N LYS A 149 17.12 3.29 13.51
CA LYS A 149 17.14 4.70 13.12
C LYS A 149 16.42 5.60 14.12
N GLU A 150 16.94 6.79 14.31
CA GLU A 150 16.26 7.88 15.03
C GLU A 150 14.93 8.27 14.38
N VAL A 151 14.01 8.81 15.17
CA VAL A 151 12.65 9.15 14.69
C VAL A 151 12.68 10.17 13.54
N SER A 152 13.59 11.16 13.63
CA SER A 152 13.79 12.16 12.57
C SER A 152 14.26 11.53 11.26
N ALA A 153 15.20 10.59 11.32
CA ALA A 153 15.70 9.88 10.16
C ALA A 153 14.62 8.95 9.54
N ARG A 154 13.80 8.29 10.37
CA ARG A 154 12.65 7.49 9.88
C ARG A 154 11.61 8.36 9.19
N LEU A 155 11.31 9.53 9.77
CA LEU A 155 10.37 10.46 9.19
C LEU A 155 10.89 11.03 7.86
N ALA A 156 12.18 11.38 7.79
CA ALA A 156 12.81 11.85 6.55
C ALA A 156 12.75 10.77 5.45
N ALA A 157 13.11 9.52 5.77
CA ALA A 157 13.01 8.40 4.83
C ALA A 157 11.57 8.20 4.33
N LEU A 158 10.58 8.21 5.24
CA LEU A 158 9.16 8.12 4.84
C LEU A 158 8.75 9.27 3.92
N ILE A 159 9.17 10.50 4.20
CA ILE A 159 8.84 11.66 3.35
C ILE A 159 9.46 11.49 1.95
N LEU A 160 10.69 10.98 1.85
CA LEU A 160 11.33 10.67 0.56
C LEU A 160 10.57 9.59 -0.21
N ASP A 161 10.15 8.52 0.46
CA ASP A 161 9.32 7.47 -0.14
C ASP A 161 8.00 8.06 -0.68
N LEU A 162 7.33 8.92 0.10
CA LEU A 162 6.09 9.60 -0.33
C LEU A 162 6.33 10.53 -1.53
N VAL A 163 7.48 11.20 -1.60
CA VAL A 163 7.86 12.01 -2.77
C VAL A 163 8.09 11.15 -3.99
N GLN A 164 8.79 10.03 -3.86
CA GLN A 164 9.01 9.10 -4.99
C GLN A 164 7.69 8.51 -5.49
N ASP A 165 6.78 8.27 -4.58
CA ASP A 165 5.52 7.59 -4.84
C ASP A 165 4.43 8.48 -5.44
N GLU A 166 4.28 9.69 -4.95
CA GLU A 166 3.18 10.59 -5.31
C GLU A 166 3.61 12.06 -5.44
N GLY A 167 4.91 12.35 -5.33
CA GLY A 167 5.43 13.71 -5.39
C GLY A 167 5.21 14.38 -6.74
N VAL A 168 4.82 15.64 -6.71
CA VAL A 168 4.68 16.50 -7.88
C VAL A 168 5.68 17.66 -7.77
N VAL A 169 6.39 17.94 -8.85
CA VAL A 169 7.29 19.09 -8.90
C VAL A 169 6.48 20.38 -9.02
N THR A 170 6.68 21.30 -8.10
CA THR A 170 6.05 22.62 -8.13
C THR A 170 6.76 23.56 -9.12
N ARG A 171 6.13 24.69 -9.44
CA ARG A 171 6.74 25.75 -10.29
C ARG A 171 8.03 26.33 -9.70
N GLU A 172 8.20 26.22 -8.39
CA GLU A 172 9.38 26.69 -7.65
C GLU A 172 10.50 25.63 -7.58
N GLY A 173 10.32 24.47 -8.25
CA GLY A 173 11.29 23.38 -8.26
C GLY A 173 11.29 22.51 -6.99
N GLN A 174 10.34 22.71 -6.08
CA GLN A 174 10.18 21.88 -4.87
C GLN A 174 9.33 20.65 -5.16
N TYR A 175 9.47 19.59 -4.37
CA TYR A 175 8.57 18.43 -4.42
C TYR A 175 7.43 18.64 -3.44
N LEU A 176 6.19 18.50 -3.91
CA LEU A 176 4.97 18.53 -3.10
C LEU A 176 4.42 17.12 -2.98
N VAL A 177 4.15 16.65 -1.76
CA VAL A 177 3.33 15.48 -1.49
C VAL A 177 1.86 15.92 -1.51
N PRO A 178 1.05 15.53 -2.51
CA PRO A 178 -0.33 16.02 -2.66
C PRO A 178 -1.25 15.55 -1.55
N THR A 179 -1.03 14.31 -1.08
CA THR A 179 -1.83 13.71 0.00
C THR A 179 -1.55 14.41 1.33
N ARG A 180 -2.61 14.75 2.03
CA ARG A 180 -2.52 15.35 3.37
C ARG A 180 -2.50 14.27 4.43
N TYR A 181 -1.32 14.00 4.97
CA TYR A 181 -1.13 13.07 6.08
C TYR A 181 -1.26 13.80 7.42
N THR A 182 -1.97 13.19 8.36
CA THR A 182 -1.92 13.63 9.76
C THR A 182 -0.65 13.13 10.43
N HIS A 183 -0.19 13.80 11.49
CA HIS A 183 0.95 13.31 12.28
C HIS A 183 0.68 11.94 12.92
N GLU A 184 -0.57 11.57 13.13
CA GLU A 184 -0.97 10.26 13.61
C GLU A 184 -0.76 9.19 12.54
N GLN A 185 -1.17 9.47 11.30
CA GLN A 185 -0.93 8.59 10.14
C GLN A 185 0.56 8.41 9.89
N LEU A 186 1.34 9.51 9.85
CA LEU A 186 2.80 9.41 9.72
C LEU A 186 3.42 8.64 10.89
N GLY A 187 2.92 8.85 12.10
CA GLY A 187 3.37 8.11 13.28
C GLY A 187 3.14 6.62 13.19
N SER A 188 1.97 6.21 12.71
CA SER A 188 1.66 4.79 12.48
C SER A 188 2.54 4.15 11.39
N MET A 189 2.98 4.92 10.39
CA MET A 189 3.88 4.45 9.32
C MET A 189 5.31 4.22 9.82
N ILE A 190 5.79 5.03 10.78
CA ILE A 190 7.15 4.91 11.33
C ILE A 190 7.22 4.32 12.74
N GLY A 191 6.10 3.81 13.26
CA GLY A 191 6.02 3.10 14.54
C GLY A 191 6.15 3.99 15.78
N VAL A 192 5.70 5.26 15.73
CA VAL A 192 5.79 6.21 16.85
C VAL A 192 4.48 6.94 17.12
N LYS A 193 4.37 7.58 18.28
CA LYS A 193 3.22 8.41 18.63
C LYS A 193 3.26 9.76 17.89
N ARG A 194 2.08 10.37 17.67
CA ARG A 194 1.89 11.70 17.07
C ARG A 194 2.86 12.76 17.60
N VAL A 195 3.09 12.78 18.93
CA VAL A 195 3.97 13.77 19.57
C VAL A 195 5.42 13.65 19.09
N ALA A 196 5.91 12.41 18.89
CA ALA A 196 7.25 12.19 18.36
C ALA A 196 7.38 12.66 16.91
N VAL A 197 6.35 12.44 16.08
CA VAL A 197 6.29 13.00 14.72
C VAL A 197 6.34 14.52 14.74
N THR A 198 5.58 15.16 15.63
CA THR A 198 5.57 16.63 15.73
C THR A 198 6.97 17.19 16.04
N ARG A 199 7.70 16.56 16.95
CA ARG A 199 9.08 16.94 17.29
C ARG A 199 10.05 16.70 16.13
N ALA A 200 9.99 15.51 15.52
CA ALA A 200 10.82 15.16 14.38
C ALA A 200 10.57 16.07 13.19
N PHE A 201 9.31 16.46 12.94
CA PHE A 201 8.95 17.40 11.89
C PHE A 201 9.56 18.78 12.14
N GLY A 202 9.50 19.28 13.39
CA GLY A 202 10.17 20.53 13.79
C GLY A 202 11.67 20.49 13.47
N ALA A 203 12.37 19.44 13.89
CA ALA A 203 13.77 19.27 13.59
C ALA A 203 14.09 19.28 12.08
N LEU A 204 13.25 18.60 11.25
CA LEU A 204 13.43 18.61 9.80
C LEU A 204 13.12 19.98 9.17
N GLN A 205 12.19 20.75 9.74
CA GLN A 205 11.92 22.13 9.30
C GLN A 205 13.09 23.07 9.63
N ASP A 206 13.72 22.89 10.79
CA ASP A 206 14.87 23.69 11.21
C ASP A 206 16.08 23.49 10.28
N THR A 207 16.22 22.33 9.63
CA THR A 207 17.23 22.10 8.59
C THR A 207 16.92 22.78 7.26
N GLY A 208 15.68 23.28 7.06
CA GLY A 208 15.23 23.87 5.81
C GLY A 208 14.86 22.87 4.70
N CYS A 209 15.12 21.55 4.89
CA CYS A 209 14.88 20.54 3.87
C CYS A 209 13.39 20.26 3.63
N VAL A 210 12.56 20.43 4.66
CA VAL A 210 11.12 20.12 4.62
C VAL A 210 10.32 21.31 5.12
N GLN A 211 9.19 21.60 4.47
CA GLN A 211 8.25 22.64 4.89
C GLN A 211 6.83 22.05 4.96
N LEU A 212 6.07 22.48 5.96
CA LEU A 212 4.65 22.15 6.10
C LEU A 212 3.82 23.42 5.80
N ARG A 213 3.17 23.45 4.64
CA ARG A 213 2.29 24.57 4.25
C ARG A 213 0.87 24.03 4.06
N ARG A 214 -0.12 24.56 4.81
CA ARG A 214 -1.53 24.15 4.73
C ARG A 214 -1.75 22.63 4.88
N ARG A 215 -0.99 21.98 5.75
CA ARG A 215 -0.97 20.51 5.98
C ARG A 215 -0.45 19.68 4.80
N GLN A 216 0.26 20.29 3.86
CA GLN A 216 0.94 19.60 2.78
C GLN A 216 2.45 19.65 3.01
N ILE A 217 3.14 18.59 2.66
CA ILE A 217 4.58 18.42 2.84
C ILE A 217 5.26 18.88 1.55
N TYR A 218 6.16 19.86 1.69
CA TYR A 218 7.05 20.32 0.63
C TYR A 218 8.47 19.91 0.97
N VAL A 219 9.18 19.30 0.02
CA VAL A 219 10.61 18.98 0.13
C VAL A 219 11.37 19.94 -0.77
N VAL A 220 12.30 20.68 -0.16
CA VAL A 220 13.03 21.78 -0.83
C VAL A 220 14.33 21.24 -1.42
N ASP A 221 14.98 20.29 -0.74
CA ASP A 221 16.22 19.68 -1.18
C ASP A 221 16.19 18.18 -0.87
N LEU A 222 16.56 17.34 -1.83
CA LEU A 222 16.66 15.89 -1.70
C LEU A 222 18.08 15.43 -1.36
N ALA A 223 19.06 16.34 -1.29
CA ALA A 223 20.42 15.98 -0.94
C ALA A 223 20.52 15.71 0.57
N PRO A 224 20.92 14.50 1.01
CA PRO A 224 21.31 14.28 2.40
C PRO A 224 22.62 15.04 2.65
N SER A 225 22.61 15.92 3.62
CA SER A 225 23.82 16.53 4.18
C SER A 225 24.67 15.51 4.87
#